data_e9f0c337a96dbcdff478970ad23865a7
#
_entry.id   e9f0c337a96dbcdff478970ad23865a7
#
_cell.length_a   1.000
_cell.length_b   1.000
_cell.length_c   1.000
_cell.angle_alpha   90.00
_cell.angle_beta   90.00
_cell.angle_gamma   90.00
#
_symmetry.space_group_name_H-M   'P 1'
#
loop_
_entity.id
_entity.type
_entity.pdbx_description
1 polymer ?
#
loop_
_entity_poly.entity_id
_entity_poly.type
_entity_poly.pdbx_seq_one_letter_code
_entity_poly.pdbx_strand_id
1 'polypeptide(L)'
;MNAHLQPTGSAYFLTQETQQSERHTLSVLVDNEPGILARVVGLFSARGYNIESLTVSETEHDRRLSRITVVVVATPRVLVQIKTHLERLVPVHKVHDLTAEGAYLERELALIKVKGAGEHRAETLRLADAFRAHIVDATVESFVFEVTGKPEKVDSFIALMAPLGLVEVVRTGLAAISRGPEGM
;
A
#
# COMPACT_ATOMS: atom_id res chain seq x y z
N MET A 1 58.18 30.58 21.39
CA MET A 1 57.74 29.24 20.90
C MET A 1 56.33 29.01 21.40
N ASN A 2 55.33 29.30 20.59
CA ASN A 2 53.92 29.11 20.96
C ASN A 2 53.40 27.84 20.26
N ALA A 3 53.18 26.80 21.07
CA ALA A 3 52.55 25.59 20.60
C ALA A 3 51.03 25.82 20.48
N HIS A 4 50.49 25.86 19.28
CA HIS A 4 49.06 25.82 19.02
C HIS A 4 48.55 24.42 19.33
N LEU A 5 47.82 24.27 20.44
CA LEU A 5 46.94 23.10 20.68
C LEU A 5 45.77 23.16 19.73
N GLN A 6 45.73 22.25 18.76
CA GLN A 6 44.56 22.02 17.95
C GLN A 6 43.50 21.28 18.80
N PRO A 7 42.22 21.68 18.77
CA PRO A 7 41.18 20.93 19.47
C PRO A 7 40.97 19.61 18.77
N THR A 8 41.17 18.50 19.47
CA THR A 8 40.78 17.16 19.06
C THR A 8 39.29 17.15 18.84
N GLY A 9 38.90 16.92 17.57
CA GLY A 9 37.50 16.80 17.18
C GLY A 9 36.79 15.72 18.00
N SER A 10 35.68 16.10 18.57
CA SER A 10 34.83 15.23 19.36
C SER A 10 34.39 14.03 18.52
N ALA A 11 34.61 12.81 19.00
CA ALA A 11 34.24 11.54 18.37
C ALA A 11 32.72 11.31 18.31
N TYR A 12 31.91 12.33 18.54
CA TYR A 12 30.44 12.25 18.54
C TYR A 12 29.75 12.73 17.26
N PHE A 13 30.48 13.04 16.21
CA PHE A 13 29.89 13.15 14.88
C PHE A 13 29.65 11.74 14.29
N LEU A 14 28.75 10.98 14.90
CA LEU A 14 28.08 9.90 14.20
C LEU A 14 27.31 10.57 13.06
N THR A 15 27.82 10.41 11.84
CA THR A 15 27.09 10.72 10.62
C THR A 15 25.78 9.96 10.74
N GLN A 16 24.67 10.64 11.06
CA GLN A 16 23.35 10.07 10.86
C GLN A 16 23.23 9.89 9.36
N GLU A 17 23.53 8.68 8.88
CA GLU A 17 23.06 8.25 7.58
C GLU A 17 21.56 8.48 7.58
N THR A 18 21.13 9.44 6.82
CA THR A 18 19.70 9.69 6.53
C THR A 18 19.24 8.49 5.74
N GLN A 19 18.87 7.41 6.43
CA GLN A 19 18.29 6.23 5.80
C GLN A 19 17.01 6.68 5.13
N GLN A 20 16.98 6.62 3.80
CA GLN A 20 15.78 6.95 3.04
C GLN A 20 14.67 5.98 3.44
N SER A 21 13.48 6.54 3.64
CA SER A 21 12.28 5.73 3.85
C SER A 21 11.80 5.22 2.49
N GLU A 22 11.55 3.92 2.40
CA GLU A 22 11.09 3.24 1.20
C GLU A 22 9.72 2.62 1.44
N ARG A 23 8.95 2.48 0.36
CA ARG A 23 7.63 1.84 0.40
C ARG A 23 7.80 0.33 0.37
N HIS A 24 7.26 -0.35 1.38
CA HIS A 24 7.28 -1.80 1.49
C HIS A 24 5.87 -2.38 1.55
N THR A 25 5.69 -3.50 0.88
CA THR A 25 4.45 -4.27 0.87
C THR A 25 4.67 -5.55 1.65
N LEU A 26 4.09 -5.62 2.84
CA LEU A 26 4.16 -6.76 3.72
C LEU A 26 2.93 -7.66 3.52
N SER A 27 3.15 -8.96 3.37
CA SER A 27 2.10 -9.97 3.39
C SER A 27 2.19 -10.76 4.68
N VAL A 28 1.12 -10.78 5.46
CA VAL A 28 1.05 -11.41 6.78
C VAL A 28 -0.03 -12.48 6.76
N LEU A 29 0.35 -13.73 7.00
CA LEU A 29 -0.57 -14.86 7.12
C LEU A 29 -0.93 -15.05 8.58
N VAL A 30 -2.22 -15.05 8.89
CA VAL A 30 -2.74 -15.08 10.26
C VAL A 30 -3.90 -16.06 10.39
N ASP A 31 -4.18 -16.51 11.62
CA ASP A 31 -5.44 -17.20 11.91
C ASP A 31 -6.62 -16.26 11.64
N ASN A 32 -7.69 -16.79 11.03
CA ASN A 32 -8.94 -16.06 10.83
C ASN A 32 -9.78 -16.11 12.11
N GLU A 33 -9.39 -15.34 13.11
CA GLU A 33 -10.07 -15.25 14.40
C GLU A 33 -10.55 -13.83 14.73
N PRO A 34 -11.59 -13.68 15.54
CA PRO A 34 -12.04 -12.35 15.97
C PRO A 34 -10.93 -11.58 16.69
N GLY A 35 -10.74 -10.32 16.28
CA GLY A 35 -9.78 -9.41 16.91
C GLY A 35 -8.36 -9.45 16.37
N ILE A 36 -8.01 -10.36 15.44
CA ILE A 36 -6.65 -10.40 14.86
C ILE A 36 -6.29 -9.10 14.15
N LEU A 37 -7.20 -8.55 13.35
CA LEU A 37 -6.99 -7.28 12.67
C LEU A 37 -6.73 -6.15 13.68
N ALA A 38 -7.50 -6.10 14.77
CA ALA A 38 -7.32 -5.09 15.83
C ALA A 38 -5.95 -5.21 16.50
N ARG A 39 -5.43 -6.42 16.71
CA ARG A 39 -4.08 -6.66 17.25
C ARG A 39 -3.00 -6.14 16.31
N VAL A 40 -3.11 -6.45 15.01
CA VAL A 40 -2.17 -5.98 14.00
C VAL A 40 -2.19 -4.45 13.92
N VAL A 41 -3.37 -3.84 13.73
CA VAL A 41 -3.50 -2.37 13.66
C VAL A 41 -3.05 -1.72 14.96
N GLY A 42 -3.39 -2.30 16.12
CA GLY A 42 -2.95 -1.83 17.43
C GLY A 42 -1.43 -1.82 17.62
N LEU A 43 -0.74 -2.82 17.05
CA LEU A 43 0.73 -2.86 17.04
C LEU A 43 1.33 -1.66 16.28
N PHE A 44 0.78 -1.32 15.11
CA PHE A 44 1.23 -0.17 14.33
C PHE A 44 0.93 1.14 15.07
N SER A 45 -0.29 1.30 15.57
CA SER A 45 -0.73 2.51 16.28
C SER A 45 0.08 2.76 17.55
N ALA A 46 0.34 1.72 18.35
CA ALA A 46 1.09 1.85 19.60
C ALA A 46 2.56 2.27 19.40
N ARG A 47 3.10 2.12 18.20
CA ARG A 47 4.50 2.46 17.86
C ARG A 47 4.60 3.64 16.90
N GLY A 48 3.49 4.25 16.53
CA GLY A 48 3.45 5.38 15.60
C GLY A 48 3.86 5.02 14.17
N TYR A 49 3.72 3.74 13.76
CA TYR A 49 3.93 3.35 12.38
C TYR A 49 2.71 3.73 11.55
N ASN A 50 2.95 4.41 10.41
CA ASN A 50 1.87 4.73 9.49
C ASN A 50 1.56 3.56 8.54
N ILE A 51 0.27 3.29 8.34
CA ILE A 51 -0.22 2.32 7.36
C ILE A 51 -0.76 3.11 6.16
N GLU A 52 -0.18 2.93 4.98
CA GLU A 52 -0.69 3.56 3.74
C GLU A 52 -1.86 2.81 3.14
N SER A 53 -1.80 1.48 3.18
CA SER A 53 -2.86 0.60 2.68
C SER A 53 -2.94 -0.64 3.53
N LEU A 54 -4.16 -1.10 3.77
CA LEU A 54 -4.45 -2.31 4.52
C LEU A 54 -5.56 -3.08 3.83
N THR A 55 -5.28 -4.31 3.45
CA THR A 55 -6.26 -5.22 2.83
C THR A 55 -6.27 -6.53 3.60
N VAL A 56 -7.45 -7.04 3.89
CA VAL A 56 -7.62 -8.32 4.60
C VAL A 56 -8.56 -9.20 3.80
N SER A 57 -8.16 -10.44 3.60
CA SER A 57 -9.00 -11.45 2.95
C SER A 57 -8.72 -12.84 3.51
N GLU A 58 -9.76 -13.65 3.59
CA GLU A 58 -9.61 -15.08 3.83
C GLU A 58 -8.96 -15.75 2.61
N THR A 59 -7.94 -16.56 2.82
CA THR A 59 -7.15 -17.17 1.73
C THR A 59 -7.46 -18.63 1.51
N GLU A 60 -7.73 -19.36 2.57
CA GLU A 60 -7.98 -20.79 2.55
C GLU A 60 -9.10 -21.13 3.53
N HIS A 61 -10.31 -21.42 3.01
CA HIS A 61 -11.48 -21.72 3.82
C HIS A 61 -11.26 -22.92 4.77
N ASP A 62 -10.56 -23.94 4.31
CA ASP A 62 -10.33 -25.17 5.09
C ASP A 62 -9.36 -24.93 6.26
N ARG A 63 -8.48 -23.96 6.18
CA ARG A 63 -7.45 -23.68 7.20
C ARG A 63 -7.79 -22.53 8.12
N ARG A 64 -8.90 -21.85 7.87
CA ARG A 64 -9.29 -20.63 8.63
C ARG A 64 -8.15 -19.62 8.72
N LEU A 65 -7.46 -19.42 7.60
CA LEU A 65 -6.37 -18.45 7.48
C LEU A 65 -6.83 -17.20 6.74
N SER A 66 -6.31 -16.07 7.17
CA SER A 66 -6.48 -14.78 6.52
C SER A 66 -5.12 -14.22 6.12
N ARG A 67 -5.10 -13.52 5.00
CA ARG A 67 -3.96 -12.71 4.57
C ARG A 67 -4.24 -11.25 4.83
N ILE A 68 -3.31 -10.61 5.51
CA ILE A 68 -3.30 -9.16 5.69
C ILE A 68 -2.17 -8.62 4.83
N THR A 69 -2.49 -7.78 3.85
CA THR A 69 -1.51 -7.04 3.07
C THR A 69 -1.42 -5.64 3.63
N VAL A 70 -0.23 -5.25 4.08
CA VAL A 70 0.03 -3.94 4.70
C VAL A 70 1.09 -3.21 3.89
N VAL A 71 0.80 -1.97 3.50
CA VAL A 71 1.77 -1.09 2.85
C VAL A 71 2.24 -0.04 3.84
N VAL A 72 3.55 0.08 3.98
CA VAL A 72 4.20 1.03 4.88
C VAL A 72 5.32 1.79 4.15
N VAL A 73 5.58 3.01 4.59
CA VAL A 73 6.81 3.74 4.23
C VAL A 73 7.68 3.81 5.48
N ALA A 74 8.84 3.17 5.43
CA ALA A 74 9.71 3.02 6.57
C ALA A 74 11.18 2.98 6.18
N THR A 75 12.06 3.35 7.12
CA THR A 75 13.50 3.09 6.97
C THR A 75 13.78 1.59 7.17
N PRO A 76 14.88 1.05 6.62
CA PRO A 76 15.23 -0.37 6.79
C PRO A 76 15.25 -0.83 8.26
N ARG A 77 15.73 0.02 9.16
CA ARG A 77 15.75 -0.26 10.60
C ARG A 77 14.34 -0.41 11.18
N VAL A 78 13.43 0.48 10.82
CA VAL A 78 12.03 0.45 11.28
C VAL A 78 11.31 -0.75 10.68
N LEU A 79 11.57 -1.10 9.42
CA LEU A 79 11.00 -2.26 8.76
C LEU A 79 11.34 -3.57 9.47
N VAL A 80 12.61 -3.76 9.86
CA VAL A 80 13.04 -4.94 10.66
C VAL A 80 12.28 -5.00 11.97
N GLN A 81 12.06 -3.87 12.64
CA GLN A 81 11.27 -3.82 13.87
C GLN A 81 9.81 -4.20 13.63
N ILE A 82 9.18 -3.68 12.56
CA ILE A 82 7.80 -4.01 12.19
C ILE A 82 7.67 -5.52 11.97
N LYS A 83 8.53 -6.12 11.14
CA LYS A 83 8.52 -7.57 10.88
C LYS A 83 8.66 -8.37 12.18
N THR A 84 9.66 -8.06 12.98
CA THR A 84 9.90 -8.75 14.27
C THR A 84 8.71 -8.66 15.22
N HIS A 85 8.03 -7.51 15.26
CA HIS A 85 6.86 -7.33 16.10
C HIS A 85 5.65 -8.10 15.58
N LEU A 86 5.44 -8.14 14.27
CA LEU A 86 4.37 -8.93 13.66
C LEU A 86 4.58 -10.43 13.92
N GLU A 87 5.80 -10.95 13.73
CA GLU A 87 6.16 -12.35 13.95
C GLU A 87 5.99 -12.81 15.42
N ARG A 88 5.99 -11.88 16.37
CA ARG A 88 5.75 -12.18 17.80
C ARG A 88 4.27 -12.27 18.17
N LEU A 89 3.37 -11.88 17.30
CA LEU A 89 1.94 -12.06 17.55
C LEU A 89 1.57 -13.53 17.38
N VAL A 90 0.98 -14.13 18.42
CA VAL A 90 0.65 -15.57 18.43
C VAL A 90 -0.16 -16.04 17.23
N PRO A 91 -1.18 -15.31 16.73
CA PRO A 91 -1.95 -15.73 15.56
C PRO A 91 -1.25 -15.51 14.20
N VAL A 92 -0.02 -14.99 14.18
CA VAL A 92 0.74 -14.76 12.95
C VAL A 92 1.58 -15.98 12.62
N HIS A 93 1.36 -16.55 11.46
CA HIS A 93 2.09 -17.72 10.96
C HIS A 93 3.33 -17.35 10.16
N LYS A 94 3.19 -16.35 9.27
CA LYS A 94 4.28 -15.89 8.38
C LYS A 94 4.17 -14.39 8.12
N VAL A 95 5.33 -13.77 7.95
CA VAL A 95 5.46 -12.37 7.51
C VAL A 95 6.46 -12.32 6.36
N HIS A 96 6.01 -11.89 5.18
CA HIS A 96 6.85 -11.70 4.01
C HIS A 96 6.91 -10.22 3.63
N ASP A 97 8.11 -9.72 3.37
CA ASP A 97 8.33 -8.45 2.71
C ASP A 97 8.45 -8.67 1.21
N LEU A 98 7.33 -8.58 0.50
CA LEU A 98 7.28 -8.82 -0.94
C LEU A 98 8.18 -7.87 -1.73
N THR A 99 8.44 -6.67 -1.21
CA THR A 99 9.31 -5.68 -1.88
C THR A 99 10.77 -6.10 -1.81
N ALA A 100 11.22 -6.70 -0.69
CA ALA A 100 12.61 -7.08 -0.47
C ALA A 100 12.91 -8.52 -0.92
N GLU A 101 11.93 -9.42 -0.89
CA GLU A 101 12.13 -10.86 -1.09
C GLU A 101 12.11 -11.31 -2.56
N GLY A 102 11.85 -10.40 -3.51
CA GLY A 102 11.94 -10.70 -4.93
C GLY A 102 10.86 -10.07 -5.80
N ALA A 103 10.63 -10.66 -6.97
CA ALA A 103 9.61 -10.15 -7.88
C ALA A 103 8.22 -10.51 -7.37
N TYR A 104 7.33 -9.52 -7.30
CA TYR A 104 5.94 -9.70 -6.88
C TYR A 104 4.97 -8.97 -7.83
N LEU A 105 3.71 -9.27 -7.69
CA LEU A 105 2.61 -8.61 -8.37
C LEU A 105 1.76 -7.88 -7.35
N GLU A 106 1.36 -6.67 -7.69
CA GLU A 106 0.42 -5.88 -6.90
C GLU A 106 -0.69 -5.33 -7.78
N ARG A 107 -1.89 -5.29 -7.25
CA ARG A 107 -3.07 -4.73 -7.92
C ARG A 107 -4.00 -4.14 -6.87
N GLU A 108 -4.69 -3.09 -7.29
CA GLU A 108 -5.87 -2.58 -6.60
C GLU A 108 -6.99 -2.34 -7.59
N LEU A 109 -8.20 -2.29 -7.11
CA LEU A 109 -9.38 -1.88 -7.83
C LEU A 109 -9.88 -0.54 -7.27
N ALA A 110 -10.30 0.36 -8.15
CA ALA A 110 -10.99 1.58 -7.75
C ALA A 110 -12.32 1.71 -8.48
N LEU A 111 -13.32 2.19 -7.76
CA LEU A 111 -14.58 2.69 -8.31
C LEU A 111 -14.53 4.21 -8.31
N ILE A 112 -14.74 4.81 -9.47
CA ILE A 112 -14.53 6.24 -9.70
C ILE A 112 -15.79 6.83 -10.32
N LYS A 113 -16.46 7.70 -9.57
CA LYS A 113 -17.66 8.39 -10.02
C LYS A 113 -17.30 9.75 -10.62
N VAL A 114 -17.73 9.98 -11.85
CA VAL A 114 -17.49 11.24 -12.58
C VAL A 114 -18.82 11.78 -13.06
N LYS A 115 -19.08 13.06 -12.81
CA LYS A 115 -20.23 13.81 -13.32
C LYS A 115 -19.77 14.74 -14.43
N GLY A 116 -20.40 14.64 -15.61
CA GLY A 116 -20.03 15.50 -16.73
C GLY A 116 -21.06 15.50 -17.84
N ALA A 117 -21.12 16.60 -18.55
CA ALA A 117 -21.98 16.81 -19.71
C ALA A 117 -21.15 17.33 -20.89
N GLY A 118 -21.68 17.21 -22.11
CA GLY A 118 -21.07 17.77 -23.30
C GLY A 118 -19.66 17.21 -23.59
N GLU A 119 -18.71 18.09 -23.83
CA GLU A 119 -17.32 17.72 -24.16
C GLU A 119 -16.61 16.95 -23.06
N HIS A 120 -16.82 17.33 -21.79
CA HIS A 120 -16.24 16.61 -20.64
C HIS A 120 -16.70 15.14 -20.61
N ARG A 121 -17.96 14.89 -20.96
CA ARG A 121 -18.48 13.51 -21.04
C ARG A 121 -17.76 12.68 -22.11
N ALA A 122 -17.53 13.24 -23.30
CA ALA A 122 -16.83 12.58 -24.37
C ALA A 122 -15.36 12.32 -24.03
N GLU A 123 -14.69 13.29 -23.40
CA GLU A 123 -13.30 13.15 -22.95
C GLU A 123 -13.15 12.10 -21.86
N THR A 124 -14.05 12.09 -20.88
CA THR A 124 -14.09 11.06 -19.82
C THR A 124 -14.14 9.66 -20.40
N LEU A 125 -14.98 9.42 -21.42
CA LEU A 125 -15.08 8.12 -22.08
C LEU A 125 -13.82 7.73 -22.85
N ARG A 126 -13.16 8.69 -23.54
CA ARG A 126 -11.89 8.44 -24.23
C ARG A 126 -10.78 8.04 -23.30
N LEU A 127 -10.68 8.74 -22.16
CA LEU A 127 -9.70 8.40 -21.13
C LEU A 127 -10.00 7.06 -20.48
N ALA A 128 -11.27 6.77 -20.20
CA ALA A 128 -11.68 5.47 -19.66
C ALA A 128 -11.25 4.32 -20.57
N ASP A 129 -11.45 4.45 -21.88
CA ASP A 129 -11.01 3.45 -22.87
C ASP A 129 -9.49 3.30 -22.90
N ALA A 130 -8.73 4.43 -22.91
CA ALA A 130 -7.28 4.43 -22.90
C ALA A 130 -6.69 3.72 -21.64
N PHE A 131 -7.34 3.85 -20.50
CA PHE A 131 -6.96 3.18 -19.26
C PHE A 131 -7.55 1.78 -19.11
N ARG A 132 -8.39 1.34 -20.08
CA ARG A 132 -9.15 0.09 -20.01
C ARG A 132 -10.00 0.01 -18.73
N ALA A 133 -10.63 1.13 -18.38
CA ALA A 133 -11.59 1.18 -17.30
C ALA A 133 -12.96 0.70 -17.80
N HIS A 134 -13.64 -0.06 -16.96
CA HIS A 134 -14.97 -0.57 -17.28
C HIS A 134 -16.04 0.38 -16.73
N ILE A 135 -17.08 0.61 -17.50
CA ILE A 135 -18.27 1.32 -17.03
C ILE A 135 -19.12 0.32 -16.27
N VAL A 136 -19.32 0.54 -14.97
CA VAL A 136 -20.18 -0.30 -14.12
C VAL A 136 -21.56 0.32 -13.87
N ASP A 137 -21.64 1.66 -13.98
CA ASP A 137 -22.90 2.39 -13.98
C ASP A 137 -22.83 3.61 -14.89
N ALA A 138 -23.94 3.93 -15.57
CA ALA A 138 -24.04 5.07 -16.46
C ALA A 138 -25.43 5.71 -16.38
N THR A 139 -25.45 7.00 -16.16
CA THR A 139 -26.65 7.85 -16.25
C THR A 139 -26.46 8.94 -17.30
N VAL A 140 -27.47 9.76 -17.53
CA VAL A 140 -27.36 10.93 -18.41
C VAL A 140 -26.33 11.94 -17.83
N GLU A 141 -26.18 12.01 -16.52
CA GLU A 141 -25.36 13.01 -15.85
C GLU A 141 -24.01 12.47 -15.32
N SER A 142 -23.85 11.15 -15.18
CA SER A 142 -22.68 10.58 -14.51
C SER A 142 -22.31 9.18 -15.05
N PHE A 143 -21.07 8.81 -14.75
CA PHE A 143 -20.54 7.46 -14.90
C PHE A 143 -19.92 6.98 -13.57
N VAL A 144 -19.96 5.67 -13.36
CA VAL A 144 -19.08 5.00 -12.40
C VAL A 144 -18.17 4.07 -13.19
N PHE A 145 -16.88 4.31 -13.10
CA PHE A 145 -15.84 3.48 -13.73
C PHE A 145 -15.22 2.55 -12.70
N GLU A 146 -14.98 1.32 -13.11
CA GLU A 146 -14.09 0.38 -12.45
C GLU A 146 -12.73 0.40 -13.15
N VAL A 147 -11.66 0.65 -12.43
CA VAL A 147 -10.29 0.53 -12.93
C VAL A 147 -9.47 -0.39 -12.03
N THR A 148 -8.77 -1.33 -12.66
CA THR A 148 -7.86 -2.24 -11.97
C THR A 148 -6.44 -2.07 -12.49
N GLY A 149 -5.48 -2.03 -11.59
CA GLY A 149 -4.08 -1.87 -11.98
C GLY A 149 -3.11 -1.76 -10.81
N LYS A 150 -1.88 -1.37 -11.14
CA LYS A 150 -0.95 -0.89 -10.14
C LYS A 150 -1.44 0.44 -9.55
N PRO A 151 -1.04 0.78 -8.31
CA PRO A 151 -1.41 2.06 -7.69
C PRO A 151 -1.18 3.28 -8.60
N GLU A 152 -0.03 3.35 -9.28
CA GLU A 152 0.32 4.49 -10.14
C GLU A 152 -0.62 4.64 -11.34
N LYS A 153 -1.13 3.51 -11.87
CA LYS A 153 -2.14 3.55 -12.94
C LYS A 153 -3.46 4.13 -12.42
N VAL A 154 -3.89 3.69 -11.25
CA VAL A 154 -5.13 4.15 -10.61
C VAL A 154 -5.02 5.64 -10.25
N ASP A 155 -3.90 6.05 -9.67
CA ASP A 155 -3.62 7.46 -9.32
C ASP A 155 -3.64 8.36 -10.56
N SER A 156 -3.00 7.90 -11.65
CA SER A 156 -2.99 8.63 -12.92
C SER A 156 -4.39 8.80 -13.49
N PHE A 157 -5.23 7.76 -13.43
CA PHE A 157 -6.60 7.84 -13.90
C PHE A 157 -7.44 8.79 -13.05
N ILE A 158 -7.32 8.74 -11.72
CA ILE A 158 -7.99 9.66 -10.79
C ILE A 158 -7.60 11.11 -11.06
N ALA A 159 -6.30 11.37 -11.25
CA ALA A 159 -5.79 12.70 -11.53
C ALA A 159 -6.36 13.27 -12.84
N LEU A 160 -6.51 12.45 -13.89
CA LEU A 160 -7.11 12.86 -15.16
C LEU A 160 -8.62 13.08 -15.05
N MET A 161 -9.32 12.37 -14.16
CA MET A 161 -10.76 12.56 -13.92
C MET A 161 -11.05 13.81 -13.09
N ALA A 162 -10.09 14.29 -12.29
CA ALA A 162 -10.30 15.45 -11.41
C ALA A 162 -10.84 16.69 -12.15
N PRO A 163 -10.23 17.18 -13.26
CA PRO A 163 -10.76 18.33 -14.00
C PRO A 163 -12.05 18.03 -14.80
N LEU A 164 -12.41 16.76 -14.98
CA LEU A 164 -13.57 16.34 -15.78
C LEU A 164 -14.84 16.14 -14.96
N GLY A 165 -14.79 16.43 -13.66
CA GLY A 165 -15.94 16.35 -12.77
C GLY A 165 -15.93 15.12 -11.87
N LEU A 166 -14.77 14.75 -11.36
CA LEU A 166 -14.62 13.72 -10.34
C LEU A 166 -15.50 14.05 -9.12
N VAL A 167 -16.31 13.08 -8.68
CA VAL A 167 -17.23 13.22 -7.54
C VAL A 167 -16.76 12.40 -6.35
N GLU A 168 -16.40 11.14 -6.59
CA GLU A 168 -16.11 10.19 -5.53
C GLU A 168 -15.15 9.12 -6.02
N VAL A 169 -14.27 8.68 -5.13
CA VAL A 169 -13.35 7.56 -5.37
C VAL A 169 -13.43 6.60 -4.20
N VAL A 170 -13.60 5.32 -4.51
CA VAL A 170 -13.48 4.23 -3.54
C VAL A 170 -12.39 3.28 -4.02
N ARG A 171 -11.46 2.91 -3.14
CA ARG A 171 -10.35 1.98 -3.44
C ARG A 171 -10.41 0.77 -2.53
N THR A 172 -10.10 -0.39 -3.06
CA THR A 172 -10.05 -1.64 -2.27
C THR A 172 -8.82 -1.71 -1.35
N GLY A 173 -7.81 -0.91 -1.65
CA GLY A 173 -6.46 -1.15 -1.13
C GLY A 173 -5.71 -2.19 -1.97
N LEU A 174 -4.47 -2.45 -1.59
CA LEU A 174 -3.53 -3.23 -2.37
C LEU A 174 -3.64 -4.73 -2.08
N ALA A 175 -3.89 -5.53 -3.11
CA ALA A 175 -3.65 -6.96 -3.09
C ALA A 175 -2.29 -7.26 -3.72
N ALA A 176 -1.47 -8.10 -3.06
CA ALA A 176 -0.14 -8.43 -3.55
C ALA A 176 0.21 -9.90 -3.35
N ILE A 177 1.00 -10.45 -4.27
CA ILE A 177 1.43 -11.85 -4.26
C ILE A 177 2.83 -11.97 -4.87
N SER A 178 3.66 -12.85 -4.31
CA SER A 178 4.97 -13.21 -4.90
C SER A 178 4.80 -13.84 -6.28
N ARG A 179 5.79 -13.69 -7.15
CA ARG A 179 5.85 -14.42 -8.41
C ARG A 179 6.46 -15.80 -8.20
N GLY A 180 6.06 -16.74 -9.06
CA GLY A 180 6.59 -18.10 -9.07
C GLY A 180 5.57 -19.14 -8.59
N PRO A 181 5.96 -20.40 -8.51
CA PRO A 181 5.07 -21.50 -8.16
C PRO A 181 4.87 -21.67 -6.65
N GLU A 182 5.71 -21.03 -5.84
CA GLU A 182 5.68 -21.18 -4.39
C GLU A 182 4.64 -20.26 -3.74
N GLY A 183 3.84 -20.82 -2.85
CA GLY A 183 2.89 -20.09 -2.02
C GLY A 183 3.52 -19.60 -0.72
N MET A 184 2.79 -18.76 -0.04
CA MET A 184 3.14 -18.26 1.28
C MET A 184 2.84 -19.28 2.37
#